data_16499ad456ffb789fc967da1ee165e87
#
_entry.id   16499ad456ffb789fc967da1ee165e87
#
_cell.length_a   1.000
_cell.length_b   1.000
_cell.length_c   1.000
_cell.angle_alpha   90.00
_cell.angle_beta   90.00
_cell.angle_gamma   90.00
#
_symmetry.space_group_name_H-M   'P 1'
#
loop_
_entity.id
_entity.type
_entity.pdbx_description
1 polymer ?
#
loop_
_entity_poly.entity_id
_entity_poly.type
_entity_poly.pdbx_seq_one_letter_code
_entity_poly.pdbx_strand_id
1 'polypeptide(L)'
;QSVGIPPGQGRDQLVGVPPEGAEKLATRLKVPRDMDGFFLEAHVKLRPVDFATEGVFMAGVAHYPKFIDEAIAQAQAAAARAATIVSRDVLEVGGIVAEVDQDKCVGCLTCVRICPYDVPQVQAEFTGVGDIVGAAYIEPAQCHGCGICVSECPAKAIQLLHYETSQIEAEIEALLMPELVEV
;
A
#
# COMPACT_ATOMS: atom_id res chain seq x y z
N GLN A 1 8.65 38.59 -25.31
CA GLN A 1 8.99 37.62 -26.34
C GLN A 1 8.47 36.26 -25.84
N SER A 2 7.37 35.81 -26.39
CA SER A 2 6.85 34.45 -26.14
C SER A 2 7.79 33.49 -26.87
N VAL A 3 8.55 32.70 -26.12
CA VAL A 3 9.33 31.59 -26.66
C VAL A 3 8.32 30.51 -27.05
N GLY A 4 8.05 30.43 -28.36
CA GLY A 4 7.19 29.39 -28.91
C GLY A 4 7.83 28.01 -28.70
N ILE A 5 7.16 27.13 -28.03
CA ILE A 5 7.54 25.72 -27.87
C ILE A 5 7.26 25.00 -29.20
N PRO A 6 8.23 24.39 -29.87
CA PRO A 6 8.00 23.69 -31.12
C PRO A 6 7.09 22.46 -30.90
N PRO A 7 6.17 22.15 -31.83
CA PRO A 7 5.29 21.00 -31.73
C PRO A 7 6.10 19.70 -31.72
N GLY A 8 6.00 18.92 -30.65
CA GLY A 8 6.67 17.64 -30.45
C GLY A 8 7.70 17.59 -29.31
N GLN A 9 8.09 18.74 -28.73
CA GLN A 9 9.06 18.80 -27.63
C GLN A 9 8.46 19.35 -26.31
N GLY A 10 7.15 19.36 -26.18
CA GLY A 10 6.44 20.12 -25.16
C GLY A 10 6.47 19.56 -23.75
N ARG A 11 7.03 18.41 -23.49
CA ARG A 11 7.11 17.88 -22.11
C ARG A 11 8.52 17.93 -21.51
N ASP A 12 9.54 17.85 -22.33
CA ASP A 12 10.91 17.67 -21.85
C ASP A 12 11.61 18.96 -21.39
N GLN A 13 11.01 20.13 -21.62
CA GLN A 13 11.63 21.43 -21.33
C GLN A 13 11.09 22.18 -20.10
N LEU A 14 10.03 21.68 -19.48
CA LEU A 14 9.47 22.24 -18.25
C LEU A 14 9.66 21.32 -17.04
N VAL A 15 10.44 20.28 -17.19
CA VAL A 15 10.66 19.29 -16.13
C VAL A 15 11.56 19.93 -15.09
N GLY A 16 10.98 20.23 -13.93
CA GLY A 16 11.76 20.51 -12.73
C GLY A 16 12.61 19.25 -12.42
N VAL A 17 13.77 19.46 -11.85
CA VAL A 17 14.60 18.33 -11.40
C VAL A 17 13.98 17.72 -10.15
N PRO A 18 13.67 16.42 -10.12
CA PRO A 18 13.16 15.78 -8.92
C PRO A 18 14.17 15.91 -7.76
N PRO A 19 13.71 15.88 -6.50
CA PRO A 19 14.59 16.00 -5.35
C PRO A 19 15.69 14.94 -5.35
N GLU A 20 16.91 15.34 -5.05
CA GLU A 20 18.04 14.42 -4.89
C GLU A 20 17.69 13.36 -3.82
N GLY A 21 17.93 12.09 -4.11
CA GLY A 21 17.58 10.98 -3.21
C GLY A 21 16.12 10.55 -3.22
N ALA A 22 15.25 11.13 -4.07
CA ALA A 22 13.85 10.75 -4.17
C ALA A 22 13.67 9.25 -4.44
N GLU A 23 14.52 8.64 -5.25
CA GLU A 23 14.51 7.21 -5.54
C GLU A 23 14.75 6.34 -4.30
N LYS A 24 15.78 6.68 -3.54
CA LYS A 24 16.12 6.01 -2.28
C LYS A 24 14.99 6.12 -1.26
N LEU A 25 14.39 7.31 -1.17
CA LEU A 25 13.28 7.57 -0.26
C LEU A 25 12.01 6.83 -0.70
N ALA A 26 11.69 6.84 -1.98
CA ALA A 26 10.57 6.09 -2.54
C ALA A 26 10.67 4.60 -2.25
N THR A 27 11.85 4.02 -2.43
CA THR A 27 12.10 2.61 -2.13
C THR A 27 11.92 2.29 -0.64
N ARG A 28 12.42 3.16 0.26
CA ARG A 28 12.28 2.98 1.71
C ARG A 28 10.85 3.12 2.22
N LEU A 29 10.11 4.08 1.68
CA LEU A 29 8.72 4.35 2.06
C LEU A 29 7.71 3.49 1.26
N LYS A 30 8.19 2.72 0.27
CA LYS A 30 7.34 1.94 -0.64
C LYS A 30 6.27 2.79 -1.33
N VAL A 31 6.66 3.98 -1.79
CA VAL A 31 5.78 4.93 -2.47
C VAL A 31 6.13 5.06 -3.94
N PRO A 32 5.13 5.26 -4.82
CA PRO A 32 5.37 5.37 -6.26
C PRO A 32 5.98 6.73 -6.64
N ARG A 33 6.64 6.75 -7.81
CA ARG A 33 7.06 7.94 -8.52
C ARG A 33 6.47 7.94 -9.92
N ASP A 34 6.30 9.13 -10.48
CA ASP A 34 5.93 9.30 -11.87
C ASP A 34 7.11 9.04 -12.82
N MET A 35 6.87 9.15 -14.14
CA MET A 35 7.90 8.95 -15.16
C MET A 35 8.99 10.02 -15.16
N ASP A 36 8.72 11.19 -14.57
CA ASP A 36 9.64 12.31 -14.44
C ASP A 36 10.46 12.24 -13.14
N GLY A 37 10.16 11.27 -12.27
CA GLY A 37 10.87 11.00 -11.03
C GLY A 37 10.33 11.71 -9.79
N PHE A 38 9.22 12.43 -9.90
CA PHE A 38 8.53 13.03 -8.76
C PHE A 38 7.65 12.01 -8.04
N PHE A 39 7.32 12.29 -6.79
CA PHE A 39 6.41 11.43 -6.04
C PHE A 39 4.99 11.51 -6.59
N LEU A 40 4.33 10.36 -6.69
CA LEU A 40 2.99 10.22 -7.24
C LEU A 40 1.96 10.02 -6.13
N GLU A 41 0.89 10.79 -6.16
CA GLU A 41 -0.23 10.70 -5.24
C GLU A 41 -1.07 9.42 -5.46
N ALA A 42 -1.78 9.00 -4.43
CA ALA A 42 -2.68 7.85 -4.51
C ALA A 42 -3.83 8.07 -5.52
N HIS A 43 -4.34 9.27 -5.61
CA HIS A 43 -5.37 9.63 -6.59
C HIS A 43 -5.48 11.15 -6.72
N VAL A 44 -5.31 11.68 -7.92
CA VAL A 44 -5.25 13.12 -8.22
C VAL A 44 -6.44 13.94 -7.69
N LYS A 45 -7.64 13.38 -7.65
CA LYS A 45 -8.85 14.07 -7.19
C LYS A 45 -9.29 13.69 -5.79
N LEU A 46 -9.18 12.43 -5.43
CA LEU A 46 -9.74 11.90 -4.19
C LEU A 46 -8.73 11.87 -3.04
N ARG A 47 -7.44 11.70 -3.35
CA ARG A 47 -6.34 11.62 -2.38
C ARG A 47 -5.10 12.34 -2.91
N PRO A 48 -5.16 13.68 -3.10
CA PRO A 48 -4.13 14.44 -3.80
C PRO A 48 -2.86 14.71 -2.99
N VAL A 49 -2.87 14.44 -1.69
CA VAL A 49 -1.74 14.62 -0.77
C VAL A 49 -1.34 13.33 -0.06
N ASP A 50 -2.07 12.25 -0.31
CA ASP A 50 -1.81 10.95 0.30
C ASP A 50 -1.05 10.06 -0.69
N PHE A 51 -0.22 9.20 -0.16
CA PHE A 51 0.26 8.03 -0.91
C PHE A 51 -0.73 6.86 -0.79
N ALA A 52 -0.56 5.86 -1.64
CA ALA A 52 -1.25 4.59 -1.48
C ALA A 52 -0.85 3.88 -0.17
N THR A 53 0.41 4.09 0.26
CA THR A 53 0.90 3.66 1.58
C THR A 53 0.33 4.59 2.64
N GLU A 54 -0.39 4.04 3.60
CA GLU A 54 -1.03 4.80 4.68
C GLU A 54 -0.01 5.45 5.62
N GLY A 55 -0.39 6.59 6.19
CA GLY A 55 0.47 7.34 7.10
C GLY A 55 1.58 8.15 6.43
N VAL A 56 1.69 8.11 5.12
CA VAL A 56 2.66 8.90 4.35
C VAL A 56 1.92 9.93 3.50
N PHE A 57 2.37 11.17 3.61
CA PHE A 57 1.76 12.32 2.94
C PHE A 57 2.81 13.11 2.18
N MET A 58 2.40 13.82 1.13
CA MET A 58 3.30 14.62 0.33
C MET A 58 2.86 16.07 0.25
N ALA A 59 3.83 16.97 0.07
CA ALA A 59 3.57 18.38 -0.18
C ALA A 59 4.70 19.05 -0.97
N GLY A 60 4.37 20.14 -1.63
CA GLY A 60 5.33 20.99 -2.29
C GLY A 60 5.94 20.42 -3.56
N VAL A 61 7.16 20.84 -3.86
CA VAL A 61 7.87 20.50 -5.11
C VAL A 61 8.35 19.06 -5.20
N ALA A 62 8.22 18.30 -4.13
CA ALA A 62 8.45 16.84 -4.16
C ALA A 62 7.40 16.11 -5.03
N HIS A 63 6.18 16.66 -5.10
CA HIS A 63 5.10 16.15 -5.92
C HIS A 63 5.29 16.50 -7.41
N TYR A 64 5.45 17.78 -7.71
CA TYR A 64 5.83 18.32 -9.01
C TYR A 64 6.18 19.82 -8.86
N PRO A 65 6.81 20.47 -9.86
CA PRO A 65 7.04 21.90 -9.84
C PRO A 65 5.73 22.66 -9.74
N LYS A 66 5.61 23.58 -8.76
CA LYS A 66 4.40 24.35 -8.49
C LYS A 66 4.72 25.71 -7.90
N PHE A 67 3.73 26.60 -7.92
CA PHE A 67 3.83 27.90 -7.29
C PHE A 67 3.77 27.78 -5.76
N ILE A 68 4.25 28.84 -5.09
CA ILE A 68 4.36 28.84 -3.62
C ILE A 68 3.00 28.77 -2.92
N ASP A 69 1.97 29.39 -3.49
CA ASP A 69 0.60 29.33 -2.99
C ASP A 69 0.01 27.92 -3.06
N GLU A 70 0.24 27.21 -4.16
CA GLU A 70 -0.13 25.80 -4.30
C GLU A 70 0.65 24.92 -3.33
N ALA A 71 1.95 25.19 -3.14
CA ALA A 71 2.77 24.44 -2.21
C ALA A 71 2.31 24.61 -0.76
N ILE A 72 1.90 25.83 -0.37
CA ILE A 72 1.36 26.13 0.96
C ILE A 72 0.01 25.43 1.15
N ALA A 73 -0.91 25.56 0.18
CA ALA A 73 -2.21 24.88 0.25
C ALA A 73 -2.07 23.35 0.37
N GLN A 74 -1.14 22.77 -0.40
CA GLN A 74 -0.86 21.34 -0.33
C GLN A 74 -0.24 20.93 1.01
N ALA A 75 0.65 21.75 1.57
CA ALA A 75 1.24 21.49 2.89
C ALA A 75 0.17 21.51 4.00
N GLN A 76 -0.77 22.48 3.94
CA GLN A 76 -1.89 22.54 4.87
C GLN A 76 -2.80 21.32 4.74
N ALA A 77 -3.10 20.88 3.50
CA ALA A 77 -3.87 19.67 3.25
C ALA A 77 -3.16 18.41 3.79
N ALA A 78 -1.86 18.27 3.55
CA ALA A 78 -1.06 17.16 4.07
C ALA A 78 -1.04 17.14 5.62
N ALA A 79 -0.88 18.31 6.24
CA ALA A 79 -0.93 18.45 7.70
C ALA A 79 -2.33 18.09 8.25
N ALA A 80 -3.40 18.52 7.62
CA ALA A 80 -4.76 18.17 8.01
C ALA A 80 -5.01 16.65 7.89
N ARG A 81 -4.51 16.02 6.84
CA ARG A 81 -4.57 14.56 6.68
C ARG A 81 -3.75 13.84 7.76
N ALA A 82 -2.54 14.28 8.04
CA ALA A 82 -1.72 13.73 9.12
C ALA A 82 -2.41 13.86 10.48
N ALA A 83 -3.07 14.99 10.74
CA ALA A 83 -3.81 15.23 11.97
C ALA A 83 -4.95 14.22 12.18
N THR A 84 -5.56 13.68 11.12
CA THR A 84 -6.59 12.63 11.27
C THR A 84 -6.07 11.34 11.88
N ILE A 85 -4.76 11.12 11.80
CA ILE A 85 -4.07 9.96 12.38
C ILE A 85 -3.57 10.30 13.78
N VAL A 86 -2.74 11.35 13.90
CA VAL A 86 -2.04 11.65 15.17
C VAL A 86 -2.94 12.21 16.26
N SER A 87 -4.17 12.63 15.94
CA SER A 87 -5.16 13.07 16.93
C SER A 87 -5.94 11.93 17.60
N ARG A 88 -5.71 10.69 17.18
CA ARG A 88 -6.39 9.52 17.73
C ARG A 88 -5.53 8.82 18.74
N ASP A 89 -6.11 8.36 19.84
CA ASP A 89 -5.43 7.53 20.84
C ASP A 89 -5.17 6.11 20.34
N VAL A 90 -6.00 5.64 19.41
CA VAL A 90 -5.92 4.29 18.82
C VAL A 90 -6.07 4.40 17.31
N LEU A 91 -5.22 3.71 16.57
CA LEU A 91 -5.36 3.53 15.12
C LEU A 91 -6.12 2.22 14.86
N GLU A 92 -7.22 2.33 14.14
CA GLU A 92 -7.86 1.15 13.56
C GLU A 92 -7.14 0.79 12.26
N VAL A 93 -6.52 -0.37 12.26
CA VAL A 93 -5.91 -0.95 11.05
C VAL A 93 -7.00 -1.71 10.30
N GLY A 94 -6.97 -1.66 8.97
CA GLY A 94 -7.93 -2.38 8.13
C GLY A 94 -7.96 -3.87 8.50
N GLY A 95 -9.17 -4.45 8.64
CA GLY A 95 -9.32 -5.86 9.02
C GLY A 95 -8.91 -6.86 7.95
N ILE A 96 -8.66 -6.39 6.71
CA ILE A 96 -8.20 -7.24 5.60
C ILE A 96 -6.69 -7.39 5.70
N VAL A 97 -6.25 -8.42 6.37
CA VAL A 97 -4.84 -8.76 6.54
C VAL A 97 -4.61 -10.24 6.23
N ALA A 98 -3.40 -10.58 5.82
CA ALA A 98 -3.03 -11.97 5.62
C ALA A 98 -2.54 -12.57 6.94
N GLU A 99 -3.05 -13.75 7.29
CA GLU A 99 -2.65 -14.52 8.46
C GLU A 99 -1.99 -15.83 8.02
N VAL A 100 -0.98 -16.27 8.77
CA VAL A 100 -0.25 -17.51 8.49
C VAL A 100 -0.68 -18.60 9.45
N ASP A 101 -1.19 -19.69 8.90
CA ASP A 101 -1.35 -20.96 9.60
C ASP A 101 0.03 -21.63 9.69
N GLN A 102 0.61 -21.56 10.88
CA GLN A 102 1.99 -22.03 11.08
C GLN A 102 2.11 -23.52 10.99
N ASP A 103 1.07 -24.26 11.37
CA ASP A 103 1.04 -25.73 11.28
C ASP A 103 1.14 -26.24 9.82
N LYS A 104 0.81 -25.39 8.86
CA LYS A 104 0.94 -25.65 7.42
C LYS A 104 2.17 -25.00 6.79
N CYS A 105 2.82 -24.08 7.46
CA CYS A 105 3.94 -23.34 6.90
C CYS A 105 5.17 -24.22 6.72
N VAL A 106 5.71 -24.27 5.50
CA VAL A 106 6.91 -25.03 5.15
C VAL A 106 8.19 -24.20 5.11
N GLY A 107 8.16 -22.93 5.53
CA GLY A 107 9.32 -22.06 5.57
C GLY A 107 9.94 -21.73 4.19
N CYS A 108 9.19 -21.81 3.10
CA CYS A 108 9.71 -21.71 1.73
C CYS A 108 10.13 -20.30 1.29
N LEU A 109 9.89 -19.27 2.10
CA LEU A 109 10.21 -17.85 1.83
C LEU A 109 9.49 -17.21 0.63
N THR A 110 8.54 -17.89 0.00
CA THR A 110 7.81 -17.32 -1.15
C THR A 110 7.11 -16.02 -0.78
N CYS A 111 6.37 -16.02 0.34
CA CYS A 111 5.66 -14.82 0.83
C CYS A 111 6.61 -13.65 1.12
N VAL A 112 7.80 -13.92 1.66
CA VAL A 112 8.82 -12.90 1.94
C VAL A 112 9.34 -12.26 0.66
N ARG A 113 9.58 -13.05 -0.38
CA ARG A 113 10.15 -12.57 -1.66
C ARG A 113 9.16 -11.82 -2.52
N ILE A 114 7.87 -12.16 -2.44
CA ILE A 114 6.86 -11.60 -3.34
C ILE A 114 6.15 -10.38 -2.77
N CYS A 115 6.22 -10.15 -1.45
CA CYS A 115 5.56 -9.04 -0.81
C CYS A 115 6.18 -7.69 -1.25
N PRO A 116 5.42 -6.80 -1.91
CA PRO A 116 5.95 -5.51 -2.33
C PRO A 116 6.23 -4.56 -1.16
N TYR A 117 5.74 -4.93 0.05
CA TYR A 117 5.87 -4.12 1.27
C TYR A 117 6.87 -4.71 2.28
N ASP A 118 7.52 -5.84 1.97
CA ASP A 118 8.48 -6.55 2.84
C ASP A 118 7.92 -6.87 4.25
N VAL A 119 6.62 -7.15 4.35
CA VAL A 119 5.96 -7.41 5.64
C VAL A 119 6.18 -8.83 6.17
N PRO A 120 6.03 -9.91 5.36
CA PRO A 120 6.24 -11.26 5.85
C PRO A 120 7.70 -11.48 6.25
N GLN A 121 7.91 -12.02 7.43
CA GLN A 121 9.22 -12.36 7.96
C GLN A 121 9.20 -13.81 8.46
N VAL A 122 10.32 -14.52 8.32
CA VAL A 122 10.50 -15.83 8.96
C VAL A 122 11.13 -15.61 10.31
N GLN A 123 10.46 -16.04 11.35
CA GLN A 123 10.89 -15.89 12.74
C GLN A 123 11.19 -17.25 13.34
N ALA A 124 12.35 -17.37 13.99
CA ALA A 124 12.81 -18.64 14.56
C ALA A 124 11.99 -19.11 15.78
N GLU A 125 11.20 -18.22 16.36
CA GLU A 125 10.30 -18.51 17.48
C GLU A 125 9.03 -19.28 17.05
N PHE A 126 8.71 -19.25 15.75
CA PHE A 126 7.60 -19.99 15.19
C PHE A 126 8.08 -21.28 14.53
N THR A 127 7.33 -22.34 14.76
CA THR A 127 7.62 -23.66 14.20
C THR A 127 6.61 -24.00 13.13
N GLY A 128 7.07 -24.42 11.97
CA GLY A 128 6.25 -24.83 10.85
C GLY A 128 5.96 -26.34 10.83
N VAL A 129 5.37 -26.81 9.73
CA VAL A 129 5.03 -28.22 9.53
C VAL A 129 6.24 -29.13 9.76
N GLY A 130 6.05 -30.25 10.46
CA GLY A 130 7.10 -31.22 10.72
C GLY A 130 8.25 -30.69 11.58
N ASP A 131 7.95 -29.80 12.52
CA ASP A 131 8.90 -29.19 13.45
C ASP A 131 10.00 -28.35 12.77
N ILE A 132 9.74 -27.84 11.57
CA ILE A 132 10.65 -26.92 10.87
C ILE A 132 10.77 -25.63 11.68
N VAL A 133 11.97 -25.34 12.17
CA VAL A 133 12.26 -24.07 12.87
C VAL A 133 12.25 -22.92 11.86
N GLY A 134 11.41 -21.90 12.13
CA GLY A 134 11.27 -20.75 11.29
C GLY A 134 10.05 -20.83 10.38
N ALA A 135 8.90 -20.42 10.89
CA ALA A 135 7.69 -20.20 10.10
C ALA A 135 7.52 -18.71 9.76
N ALA A 136 6.75 -18.44 8.71
CA ALA A 136 6.45 -17.06 8.33
C ALA A 136 5.49 -16.43 9.34
N TYR A 137 5.72 -15.15 9.60
CA TYR A 137 4.84 -14.27 10.37
C TYR A 137 4.54 -13.03 9.56
N ILE A 138 3.32 -12.56 9.64
CA ILE A 138 2.87 -11.33 8.98
C ILE A 138 2.34 -10.40 10.07
N GLU A 139 2.98 -9.24 10.24
CA GLU A 139 2.52 -8.23 11.18
C GLU A 139 1.23 -7.56 10.67
N PRO A 140 0.08 -7.74 11.36
CA PRO A 140 -1.21 -7.23 10.87
C PRO A 140 -1.20 -5.72 10.65
N ALA A 141 -0.52 -4.96 11.52
CA ALA A 141 -0.45 -3.51 11.42
C ALA A 141 0.30 -2.99 10.18
N GLN A 142 1.13 -3.83 9.58
CA GLN A 142 1.93 -3.51 8.38
C GLN A 142 1.35 -4.12 7.11
N CYS A 143 0.43 -5.07 7.23
CA CYS A 143 -0.14 -5.76 6.09
C CYS A 143 -1.12 -4.86 5.33
N HIS A 144 -0.94 -4.76 4.01
CA HIS A 144 -1.80 -3.98 3.12
C HIS A 144 -2.97 -4.79 2.53
N GLY A 145 -3.16 -6.04 2.93
CA GLY A 145 -4.29 -6.86 2.49
C GLY A 145 -4.35 -7.16 0.99
N CYS A 146 -3.22 -7.06 0.27
CA CYS A 146 -3.21 -7.22 -1.20
C CYS A 146 -3.41 -8.67 -1.68
N GLY A 147 -3.28 -9.68 -0.81
CA GLY A 147 -3.53 -11.09 -1.10
C GLY A 147 -2.48 -11.82 -1.94
N ILE A 148 -1.43 -11.15 -2.43
CA ILE A 148 -0.40 -11.78 -3.29
C ILE A 148 0.25 -12.99 -2.60
N CYS A 149 0.60 -12.87 -1.33
CA CYS A 149 1.22 -13.96 -0.57
C CYS A 149 0.26 -15.14 -0.37
N VAL A 150 -1.05 -14.89 -0.35
CA VAL A 150 -2.08 -15.94 -0.23
C VAL A 150 -2.15 -16.77 -1.49
N SER A 151 -2.22 -16.11 -2.67
CA SER A 151 -2.33 -16.78 -3.97
C SER A 151 -1.10 -17.63 -4.28
N GLU A 152 0.07 -17.15 -3.93
CA GLU A 152 1.36 -17.77 -4.27
C GLU A 152 1.89 -18.75 -3.19
N CYS A 153 1.18 -18.91 -2.06
CA CYS A 153 1.59 -19.85 -1.03
C CYS A 153 1.44 -21.29 -1.51
N PRO A 154 2.54 -22.05 -1.72
CA PRO A 154 2.45 -23.43 -2.22
C PRO A 154 1.84 -24.40 -1.20
N ALA A 155 2.00 -24.11 0.10
CA ALA A 155 1.46 -24.90 1.18
C ALA A 155 0.02 -24.51 1.58
N LYS A 156 -0.55 -23.45 0.94
CA LYS A 156 -1.85 -22.88 1.33
C LYS A 156 -1.94 -22.56 2.83
N ALA A 157 -0.80 -22.16 3.38
CA ALA A 157 -0.65 -21.79 4.79
C ALA A 157 -1.04 -20.35 5.09
N ILE A 158 -1.38 -19.54 4.09
CA ILE A 158 -1.72 -18.14 4.27
C ILE A 158 -3.17 -17.91 3.84
N GLN A 159 -3.94 -17.29 4.70
CA GLN A 159 -5.32 -16.90 4.46
C GLN A 159 -5.45 -15.38 4.54
N LEU A 160 -6.26 -14.80 3.67
CA LEU A 160 -6.66 -13.39 3.78
C LEU A 160 -7.92 -13.31 4.62
N LEU A 161 -7.84 -12.62 5.76
CA LEU A 161 -9.00 -12.43 6.63
C LEU A 161 -10.10 -11.66 5.91
N HIS A 162 -11.34 -12.01 6.18
CA HIS A 162 -12.56 -11.49 5.53
C HIS A 162 -12.71 -11.86 4.04
N TYR A 163 -11.85 -12.76 3.51
CA TYR A 163 -11.93 -13.31 2.17
C TYR A 163 -11.83 -14.84 2.19
N GLU A 164 -12.40 -15.45 3.20
CA GLU A 164 -12.50 -16.91 3.27
C GLU A 164 -13.54 -17.42 2.29
N THR A 165 -13.29 -18.61 1.74
CA THR A 165 -14.20 -19.24 0.75
C THR A 165 -15.65 -19.30 1.27
N SER A 166 -15.83 -19.67 2.54
CA SER A 166 -17.15 -19.73 3.19
C SER A 166 -17.88 -18.40 3.25
N GLN A 167 -17.13 -17.30 3.44
CA GLN A 167 -17.69 -15.95 3.47
C GLN A 167 -18.11 -15.51 2.06
N ILE A 168 -17.27 -15.75 1.06
CA ILE A 168 -17.59 -15.45 -0.34
C ILE A 168 -18.78 -16.27 -0.82
N GLU A 169 -18.86 -17.54 -0.46
CA GLU A 169 -19.99 -18.41 -0.78
C GLU A 169 -21.28 -17.87 -0.14
N ALA A 170 -21.23 -17.47 1.13
CA ALA A 170 -22.39 -16.89 1.83
C ALA A 170 -22.84 -15.57 1.19
N GLU A 171 -21.92 -14.72 0.76
CA GLU A 171 -22.24 -13.49 0.02
C GLU A 171 -22.92 -13.78 -1.32
N ILE A 172 -22.39 -14.77 -2.07
CA ILE A 172 -23.00 -15.20 -3.34
C ILE A 172 -24.40 -15.76 -3.12
N GLU A 173 -24.58 -16.62 -2.11
CA GLU A 173 -25.89 -17.17 -1.77
C GLU A 173 -26.89 -16.07 -1.39
N ALA A 174 -26.47 -15.09 -0.58
CA ALA A 174 -27.32 -13.96 -0.20
C ALA A 174 -27.70 -13.09 -1.41
N LEU A 175 -26.81 -12.90 -2.36
CA LEU A 175 -27.09 -12.16 -3.60
C LEU A 175 -28.06 -12.89 -4.53
N LEU A 176 -28.01 -14.22 -4.54
CA LEU A 176 -28.86 -15.05 -5.40
C LEU A 176 -30.23 -15.37 -4.78
N MET A 177 -30.38 -15.20 -3.48
CA MET A 177 -31.62 -15.43 -2.73
C MET A 177 -32.09 -14.16 -2.01
N PRO A 178 -32.49 -13.11 -2.75
CA PRO A 178 -32.86 -11.82 -2.15
C PRO A 178 -34.13 -11.88 -1.25
N GLU A 179 -34.90 -12.96 -1.31
CA GLU A 179 -36.11 -13.13 -0.51
C GLU A 179 -35.85 -13.46 0.99
N LEU A 180 -34.58 -13.73 1.36
CA LEU A 180 -34.18 -14.02 2.74
C LEU A 180 -33.74 -12.80 3.54
N VAL A 181 -33.68 -11.63 2.93
CA VAL A 181 -33.31 -10.36 3.57
C VAL A 181 -34.60 -9.53 3.81
N GLU A 182 -35.54 -10.07 4.55
CA GLU A 182 -36.56 -9.24 5.23
C GLU A 182 -35.98 -8.79 6.58
N VAL A 183 -35.66 -7.49 6.64
CA VAL A 183 -35.19 -6.78 7.85
C VAL A 183 -36.42 -6.39 8.71
#